data_c5c6b778c6a3140b543ee3e6713239cb
#
_entry.id   c5c6b778c6a3140b543ee3e6713239cb
#
_cell.length_a   1.000
_cell.length_b   1.000
_cell.length_c   1.000
_cell.angle_alpha   90.00
_cell.angle_beta   90.00
_cell.angle_gamma   90.00
#
_symmetry.space_group_name_H-M   'P 1'
#
loop_
_entity.id
_entity.type
_entity.pdbx_description
1 polymer ?
#
loop_
_entity_poly.entity_id
_entity_poly.type
_entity_poly.pdbx_seq_one_letter_code
_entity_poly.pdbx_strand_id
1 'polypeptide(L)'
;MAKLAALTAIASAFVTAPAWAQNFPISTAQRETANEVAKKGVPLSELTVDAPNRYTIKQGDTLWAISGLFLKRAWRWPELWGMNLNDIKNPHRIYPGQVLVLDRKDGLASLRLEGDQIDPPTVRVSPRTRYEMLSDSALPTLRSSIIEAFLAEPVIVDEAGLRAAPRIVSALESRVLITKGDRAYARGPDGTPLLDDQPQEQQFRVFRNATPLKDPTTSEVLGYEAQYVGKAKLVRSEGTTEVENRDGSKSMALVPATIDITSAKEEIRVGDRLLPEPPRQIQTYTPRPPEGKVDGRIVSVYGNAVVNAAQNQVVAINRGTADGMEPGIVLAILKDGASVVDRSDDSRPMMKLPDERNGLLMVFRTFERISYALILEITDGVRVGDRLISPRH
;
A
#
# COMPACT_ATOMS: atom_id res chain seq x y z
N MET A 1 15.54 -43.71 -56.20
CA MET A 1 14.94 -43.82 -54.87
C MET A 1 15.08 -42.46 -54.15
N ALA A 2 14.02 -41.66 -54.28
CA ALA A 2 14.02 -40.29 -53.61
C ALA A 2 13.32 -40.40 -52.27
N LYS A 3 13.99 -39.98 -51.20
CA LYS A 3 13.40 -39.85 -49.87
C LYS A 3 12.88 -38.43 -49.68
N LEU A 4 11.57 -38.32 -49.61
CA LEU A 4 10.86 -37.09 -49.23
C LEU A 4 11.02 -36.86 -47.72
N ALA A 5 11.57 -35.74 -47.33
CA ALA A 5 11.58 -35.29 -45.95
C ALA A 5 10.39 -34.33 -45.75
N ALA A 6 9.46 -34.74 -44.90
CA ALA A 6 8.33 -33.90 -44.49
C ALA A 6 8.75 -32.96 -43.38
N LEU A 7 8.73 -31.67 -43.65
CA LEU A 7 8.93 -30.60 -42.65
C LEU A 7 7.60 -30.34 -41.96
N THR A 8 7.48 -30.71 -40.68
CA THR A 8 6.32 -30.38 -39.84
C THR A 8 6.54 -29.00 -39.24
N ALA A 9 5.82 -27.99 -39.73
CA ALA A 9 5.79 -26.67 -39.13
C ALA A 9 4.89 -26.68 -37.88
N ILE A 10 5.47 -26.53 -36.70
CA ILE A 10 4.72 -26.33 -35.48
C ILE A 10 4.35 -24.83 -35.40
N ALA A 11 3.09 -24.53 -35.70
CA ALA A 11 2.53 -23.21 -35.47
C ALA A 11 2.29 -23.00 -33.96
N SER A 12 3.14 -22.24 -33.30
CA SER A 12 2.93 -21.79 -31.91
C SER A 12 1.80 -20.75 -31.89
N ALA A 13 0.60 -21.19 -31.51
CA ALA A 13 -0.50 -20.28 -31.23
C ALA A 13 -0.18 -19.51 -29.94
N PHE A 14 0.22 -18.25 -30.07
CA PHE A 14 0.23 -17.30 -28.94
C PHE A 14 -1.22 -17.03 -28.53
N VAL A 15 -1.66 -17.65 -27.44
CA VAL A 15 -2.91 -17.29 -26.78
C VAL A 15 -2.64 -15.97 -26.06
N THR A 16 -3.00 -14.87 -26.69
CA THR A 16 -3.08 -13.56 -26.04
C THR A 16 -4.27 -13.60 -25.10
N ALA A 17 -4.03 -13.77 -23.81
CA ALA A 17 -5.05 -13.56 -22.79
C ALA A 17 -5.58 -12.12 -22.91
N PRO A 18 -6.91 -11.89 -22.95
CA PRO A 18 -7.45 -10.54 -22.96
C PRO A 18 -7.06 -9.85 -21.66
N ALA A 19 -6.41 -8.69 -21.77
CA ALA A 19 -6.20 -7.80 -20.66
C ALA A 19 -7.60 -7.33 -20.19
N TRP A 20 -8.10 -7.94 -19.13
CA TRP A 20 -9.32 -7.51 -18.48
C TRP A 20 -9.04 -6.10 -17.95
N ALA A 21 -9.74 -5.11 -18.49
CA ALA A 21 -9.79 -3.79 -17.90
C ALA A 21 -10.25 -3.97 -16.44
N GLN A 22 -9.33 -3.82 -15.51
CA GLN A 22 -9.61 -4.02 -14.07
C GLN A 22 -10.54 -2.91 -13.62
N ASN A 23 -11.84 -3.21 -13.62
CA ASN A 23 -12.81 -2.41 -12.88
C ASN A 23 -12.50 -2.62 -11.39
N PHE A 24 -11.76 -1.69 -10.81
CA PHE A 24 -11.52 -1.68 -9.37
C PHE A 24 -12.83 -1.46 -8.65
N PRO A 25 -13.34 -2.44 -7.88
CA PRO A 25 -14.59 -2.25 -7.14
C PRO A 25 -14.33 -1.24 -6.03
N ILE A 26 -14.97 -0.07 -6.14
CA ILE A 26 -15.00 0.91 -5.06
C ILE A 26 -15.99 0.40 -4.02
N SER A 27 -15.56 0.21 -2.78
CA SER A 27 -16.46 -0.22 -1.69
C SER A 27 -17.51 0.87 -1.41
N THR A 28 -18.67 0.46 -0.86
CA THR A 28 -19.75 1.39 -0.52
C THR A 28 -19.25 2.46 0.47
N ALA A 29 -18.48 2.07 1.48
CA ALA A 29 -17.89 2.98 2.45
C ALA A 29 -16.92 4.01 1.83
N GLN A 30 -16.11 3.58 0.87
CA GLN A 30 -15.19 4.49 0.15
C GLN A 30 -15.96 5.51 -0.69
N ARG A 31 -17.09 5.10 -1.29
CA ARG A 31 -17.96 5.99 -2.06
C ARG A 31 -18.66 7.00 -1.17
N GLU A 32 -19.16 6.57 0.00
CA GLU A 32 -19.78 7.43 0.99
C GLU A 32 -18.80 8.48 1.50
N THR A 33 -17.59 8.08 1.90
CA THR A 33 -16.53 8.99 2.32
C THR A 33 -16.17 9.99 1.23
N ALA A 34 -16.03 9.54 -0.02
CA ALA A 34 -15.75 10.44 -1.14
C ALA A 34 -16.87 11.44 -1.35
N ASN A 35 -18.13 11.02 -1.23
CA ASN A 35 -19.30 11.90 -1.37
C ASN A 35 -19.38 12.93 -0.24
N GLU A 36 -19.06 12.56 1.00
CA GLU A 36 -19.06 13.50 2.13
C GLU A 36 -17.98 14.57 1.98
N VAL A 37 -16.75 14.14 1.63
CA VAL A 37 -15.62 15.05 1.39
C VAL A 37 -15.92 15.97 0.21
N ALA A 38 -16.51 15.42 -0.86
CA ALA A 38 -16.89 16.14 -2.06
C ALA A 38 -17.89 17.29 -1.82
N LYS A 39 -18.82 17.11 -0.89
CA LYS A 39 -19.82 18.15 -0.54
C LYS A 39 -19.21 19.42 0.07
N LYS A 40 -18.01 19.34 0.64
CA LYS A 40 -17.38 20.49 1.33
C LYS A 40 -16.93 21.59 0.37
N GLY A 41 -16.59 21.26 -0.88
CA GLY A 41 -16.06 22.19 -1.87
C GLY A 41 -14.69 22.79 -1.47
N VAL A 42 -14.03 23.46 -2.40
CA VAL A 42 -12.75 24.13 -2.15
C VAL A 42 -12.93 25.65 -2.22
N PRO A 43 -12.65 26.40 -1.14
CA PRO A 43 -12.64 27.87 -1.19
C PRO A 43 -11.63 28.39 -2.21
N LEU A 44 -11.92 29.51 -2.88
CA LEU A 44 -11.00 30.14 -3.84
C LEU A 44 -9.64 30.50 -3.22
N SER A 45 -9.59 30.76 -1.91
CA SER A 45 -8.35 31.04 -1.17
C SER A 45 -7.37 29.86 -1.15
N GLU A 46 -7.86 28.64 -1.38
CA GLU A 46 -7.04 27.41 -1.44
C GLU A 46 -6.43 27.14 -2.81
N LEU A 47 -6.83 27.89 -3.84
CA LEU A 47 -6.18 27.81 -5.14
C LEU A 47 -4.74 28.34 -5.07
N THR A 48 -3.86 27.73 -5.87
CA THR A 48 -2.53 28.31 -6.13
C THR A 48 -2.68 29.63 -6.89
N VAL A 49 -1.72 30.54 -6.70
CA VAL A 49 -1.73 31.85 -7.38
C VAL A 49 -1.71 31.66 -8.89
N ASP A 50 -0.98 30.66 -9.36
CA ASP A 50 -0.79 30.35 -10.79
C ASP A 50 -1.70 29.21 -11.27
N ALA A 51 -2.82 28.94 -10.59
CA ALA A 51 -3.76 27.88 -10.98
C ALA A 51 -4.25 28.07 -12.42
N PRO A 52 -3.95 27.14 -13.35
CA PRO A 52 -4.35 27.28 -14.74
C PRO A 52 -5.89 27.21 -14.86
N ASN A 53 -6.47 27.97 -15.78
CA ASN A 53 -7.90 27.85 -16.06
C ASN A 53 -8.26 26.57 -16.82
N ARG A 54 -7.29 26.02 -17.56
CA ARG A 54 -7.43 24.79 -18.35
C ARG A 54 -6.14 23.99 -18.28
N TYR A 55 -6.26 22.66 -18.21
CA TYR A 55 -5.14 21.75 -18.22
C TYR A 55 -5.45 20.50 -19.03
N THR A 56 -4.58 20.17 -19.99
CA THR A 56 -4.68 18.93 -20.74
C THR A 56 -3.91 17.84 -20.03
N ILE A 57 -4.59 16.76 -19.69
CA ILE A 57 -4.02 15.61 -18.97
C ILE A 57 -2.97 14.92 -19.84
N LYS A 58 -1.80 14.64 -19.28
CA LYS A 58 -0.69 13.99 -19.95
C LYS A 58 -0.53 12.55 -19.48
N GLN A 59 0.09 11.73 -20.33
CA GLN A 59 0.46 10.37 -19.93
C GLN A 59 1.47 10.41 -18.77
N GLY A 60 1.19 9.65 -17.72
CA GLY A 60 2.01 9.61 -16.51
C GLY A 60 1.59 10.60 -15.41
N ASP A 61 0.60 11.45 -15.67
CA ASP A 61 -0.01 12.29 -14.63
C ASP A 61 -0.70 11.42 -13.57
N THR A 62 -0.85 12.00 -12.38
CA THR A 62 -1.67 11.45 -11.30
C THR A 62 -2.64 12.51 -10.81
N LEU A 63 -3.77 12.12 -10.23
CA LEU A 63 -4.70 13.08 -9.63
C LEU A 63 -4.04 13.96 -8.58
N TRP A 64 -3.11 13.39 -7.83
CA TRP A 64 -2.31 14.14 -6.85
C TRP A 64 -1.46 15.23 -7.50
N ALA A 65 -0.70 14.88 -8.56
CA ALA A 65 0.15 15.84 -9.28
C ALA A 65 -0.68 16.93 -9.96
N ILE A 66 -1.77 16.54 -10.63
CA ILE A 66 -2.69 17.50 -11.26
C ILE A 66 -3.28 18.44 -10.19
N SER A 67 -3.71 17.90 -9.05
CA SER A 67 -4.29 18.73 -8.00
C SER A 67 -3.30 19.72 -7.40
N GLY A 68 -2.02 19.39 -7.35
CA GLY A 68 -0.95 20.29 -6.95
C GLY A 68 -0.76 21.50 -7.88
N LEU A 69 -1.22 21.43 -9.15
CA LEU A 69 -1.23 22.57 -10.06
C LEU A 69 -2.33 23.57 -9.73
N PHE A 70 -3.44 23.10 -9.16
CA PHE A 70 -4.62 23.94 -8.88
C PHE A 70 -4.71 24.35 -7.42
N LEU A 71 -4.26 23.49 -6.48
CA LEU A 71 -4.46 23.66 -5.06
C LEU A 71 -3.14 23.85 -4.30
N LYS A 72 -3.15 24.75 -3.33
CA LYS A 72 -2.08 24.87 -2.32
C LYS A 72 -1.92 23.58 -1.51
N ARG A 73 -2.98 22.77 -1.42
CA ARG A 73 -3.05 21.51 -0.70
C ARG A 73 -3.59 20.43 -1.62
N ALA A 74 -2.69 19.74 -2.32
CA ALA A 74 -3.03 18.72 -3.33
C ALA A 74 -3.97 17.63 -2.80
N TRP A 75 -3.88 17.28 -1.51
CA TRP A 75 -4.72 16.26 -0.88
C TRP A 75 -6.22 16.60 -0.84
N ARG A 76 -6.60 17.88 -1.03
CA ARG A 76 -8.00 18.31 -1.10
C ARG A 76 -8.64 18.09 -2.48
N TRP A 77 -8.00 17.36 -3.37
CA TRP A 77 -8.55 17.08 -4.70
C TRP A 77 -9.95 16.45 -4.68
N PRO A 78 -10.36 15.62 -3.68
CA PRO A 78 -11.72 15.07 -3.68
C PRO A 78 -12.78 16.17 -3.52
N GLU A 79 -12.48 17.22 -2.76
CA GLU A 79 -13.38 18.37 -2.59
C GLU A 79 -13.49 19.20 -3.89
N LEU A 80 -12.40 19.34 -4.62
CA LEU A 80 -12.37 20.07 -5.89
C LEU A 80 -13.17 19.38 -6.99
N TRP A 81 -13.18 18.06 -7.02
CA TRP A 81 -13.94 17.25 -7.96
C TRP A 81 -15.40 17.06 -7.53
N GLY A 82 -15.65 17.07 -6.26
CA GLY A 82 -16.94 16.68 -5.70
C GLY A 82 -18.11 17.55 -6.07
N MET A 83 -17.85 18.81 -6.37
CA MET A 83 -18.92 19.72 -6.84
C MET A 83 -19.49 19.32 -8.21
N ASN A 84 -18.84 18.40 -8.93
CA ASN A 84 -19.27 17.92 -10.24
C ASN A 84 -19.52 16.40 -10.28
N LEU A 85 -19.88 15.79 -9.14
CA LEU A 85 -20.20 14.35 -9.07
C LEU A 85 -21.36 13.93 -9.98
N ASN A 86 -22.24 14.85 -10.36
CA ASN A 86 -23.31 14.58 -11.32
C ASN A 86 -22.77 14.41 -12.74
N ASP A 87 -21.72 15.14 -13.09
CA ASP A 87 -21.10 15.14 -14.42
C ASP A 87 -19.95 14.12 -14.49
N ILE A 88 -19.20 13.97 -13.39
CA ILE A 88 -18.11 13.02 -13.28
C ILE A 88 -18.47 11.93 -12.28
N LYS A 89 -19.18 10.90 -12.74
CA LYS A 89 -19.63 9.77 -11.91
C LYS A 89 -18.48 9.02 -11.20
N ASN A 90 -17.26 9.17 -11.69
CA ASN A 90 -16.08 8.56 -11.11
C ASN A 90 -14.81 9.42 -11.40
N PRO A 91 -14.28 10.15 -10.40
CA PRO A 91 -13.06 10.96 -10.58
C PRO A 91 -11.83 10.13 -10.95
N HIS A 92 -11.87 8.81 -10.75
CA HIS A 92 -10.80 7.90 -11.17
C HIS A 92 -10.88 7.49 -12.66
N ARG A 93 -11.88 7.97 -13.43
CA ARG A 93 -12.02 7.75 -14.86
C ARG A 93 -11.60 8.96 -15.69
N ILE A 94 -10.42 9.47 -15.40
CA ILE A 94 -9.79 10.56 -16.13
C ILE A 94 -8.66 9.99 -16.95
N TYR A 95 -8.59 10.38 -18.22
CA TYR A 95 -7.68 9.78 -19.19
C TYR A 95 -6.74 10.83 -19.80
N PRO A 96 -5.53 10.46 -20.20
CA PRO A 96 -4.64 11.34 -20.96
C PRO A 96 -5.35 11.88 -22.23
N GLY A 97 -5.11 13.15 -22.54
CA GLY A 97 -5.75 13.86 -23.63
C GLY A 97 -7.04 14.60 -23.28
N GLN A 98 -7.68 14.27 -22.16
CA GLN A 98 -8.84 15.03 -21.68
C GLN A 98 -8.41 16.41 -21.16
N VAL A 99 -9.29 17.38 -21.26
CA VAL A 99 -9.04 18.75 -20.81
C VAL A 99 -9.86 19.03 -19.55
N LEU A 100 -9.16 19.47 -18.52
CA LEU A 100 -9.76 19.94 -17.28
C LEU A 100 -9.97 21.45 -17.34
N VAL A 101 -11.12 21.91 -16.90
CA VAL A 101 -11.48 23.32 -16.79
C VAL A 101 -11.76 23.65 -15.34
N LEU A 102 -11.13 24.71 -14.85
CA LEU A 102 -11.34 25.23 -13.51
C LEU A 102 -12.52 26.18 -13.50
N ASP A 103 -13.61 25.78 -12.86
CA ASP A 103 -14.77 26.65 -12.64
C ASP A 103 -14.69 27.31 -11.26
N ARG A 104 -15.09 28.57 -11.20
CA ARG A 104 -15.16 29.38 -9.98
C ARG A 104 -16.59 29.88 -9.82
N LYS A 105 -17.30 29.33 -8.84
CA LYS A 105 -18.70 29.68 -8.60
C LYS A 105 -18.96 29.81 -7.09
N ASP A 106 -19.72 30.82 -6.71
CA ASP A 106 -20.18 31.04 -5.33
C ASP A 106 -19.07 31.04 -4.27
N GLY A 107 -17.86 31.54 -4.62
CA GLY A 107 -16.71 31.56 -3.72
C GLY A 107 -15.96 30.22 -3.61
N LEU A 108 -16.39 29.20 -4.35
CA LEU A 108 -15.78 27.89 -4.40
C LEU A 108 -15.18 27.59 -5.78
N ALA A 109 -14.21 26.67 -5.78
CA ALA A 109 -13.55 26.17 -6.98
C ALA A 109 -13.92 24.70 -7.22
N SER A 110 -14.13 24.34 -8.49
CA SER A 110 -14.34 22.97 -8.93
C SER A 110 -13.63 22.68 -10.26
N LEU A 111 -13.29 21.42 -10.52
CA LEU A 111 -12.75 20.98 -11.80
C LEU A 111 -13.78 20.13 -12.53
N ARG A 112 -14.01 20.46 -13.80
CA ARG A 112 -14.83 19.66 -14.71
C ARG A 112 -14.07 19.24 -15.96
N LEU A 113 -14.55 18.21 -16.63
CA LEU A 113 -14.03 17.84 -17.96
C LEU A 113 -14.64 18.73 -19.03
N GLU A 114 -13.83 19.20 -19.96
CA GLU A 114 -14.32 19.90 -21.14
C GLU A 114 -15.01 18.89 -22.07
N GLY A 115 -16.27 19.11 -22.39
CA GLY A 115 -17.04 18.23 -23.28
C GLY A 115 -18.21 17.49 -22.63
N ASP A 116 -18.36 17.54 -21.31
CA ASP A 116 -19.51 16.91 -20.62
C ASP A 116 -20.84 17.69 -20.72
N GLN A 117 -20.83 18.85 -21.38
CA GLN A 117 -22.04 19.60 -21.72
C GLN A 117 -22.28 19.54 -23.24
N ILE A 118 -22.59 18.38 -23.77
CA ILE A 118 -23.18 18.31 -25.10
C ILE A 118 -24.36 17.37 -25.03
N ASP A 119 -25.56 17.94 -25.19
CA ASP A 119 -26.68 17.18 -25.72
C ASP A 119 -26.18 16.39 -26.94
N PRO A 120 -26.36 15.09 -26.98
CA PRO A 120 -25.78 14.30 -28.06
C PRO A 120 -26.41 14.74 -29.36
N PRO A 121 -25.65 15.26 -30.35
CA PRO A 121 -26.17 15.38 -31.69
C PRO A 121 -26.54 13.97 -32.15
N THR A 122 -27.78 13.79 -32.59
CA THR A 122 -28.25 12.52 -33.16
C THR A 122 -27.40 12.20 -34.39
N VAL A 123 -26.27 11.52 -34.20
CA VAL A 123 -25.44 11.03 -35.31
C VAL A 123 -25.89 9.63 -35.65
N ARG A 124 -26.41 9.46 -36.85
CA ARG A 124 -26.64 8.16 -37.45
C ARG A 124 -25.30 7.45 -37.60
N VAL A 125 -25.04 6.48 -36.73
CA VAL A 125 -23.83 5.67 -36.77
C VAL A 125 -24.02 4.54 -37.80
N SER A 126 -23.31 4.65 -38.92
CA SER A 126 -23.03 3.49 -39.76
C SER A 126 -22.00 2.59 -39.05
N PRO A 127 -22.16 1.26 -39.07
CA PRO A 127 -21.24 0.36 -38.39
C PRO A 127 -19.92 0.27 -39.17
N ARG A 128 -18.95 1.16 -38.83
CA ARG A 128 -17.56 0.95 -39.16
C ARG A 128 -16.86 0.65 -37.83
N THR A 129 -16.44 -0.57 -37.68
CA THR A 129 -15.60 -1.05 -36.56
C THR A 129 -14.28 -0.29 -36.63
N ARG A 130 -14.17 0.74 -35.82
CA ARG A 130 -12.92 1.44 -35.51
C ARG A 130 -12.39 0.79 -34.26
N TYR A 131 -11.39 -0.08 -34.41
CA TYR A 131 -10.57 -0.51 -33.28
C TYR A 131 -9.65 0.65 -32.91
N GLU A 132 -10.11 1.56 -32.08
CA GLU A 132 -9.21 2.39 -31.27
C GLU A 132 -8.73 1.48 -30.13
N MET A 133 -7.44 1.18 -30.13
CA MET A 133 -6.82 0.59 -28.95
C MET A 133 -6.87 1.65 -27.86
N LEU A 134 -7.87 1.55 -26.98
CA LEU A 134 -7.87 2.25 -25.71
C LEU A 134 -6.79 1.63 -24.82
N SER A 135 -5.56 2.05 -25.01
CA SER A 135 -4.47 1.87 -24.05
C SER A 135 -4.60 2.85 -22.87
N ASP A 136 -5.80 3.29 -22.57
CA ASP A 136 -6.06 4.34 -21.64
C ASP A 136 -6.58 3.75 -20.32
N SER A 137 -5.62 3.33 -19.47
CA SER A 137 -5.94 3.13 -18.07
C SER A 137 -6.22 4.50 -17.44
N ALA A 138 -7.31 4.60 -16.67
CA ALA A 138 -7.66 5.78 -15.91
C ALA A 138 -6.50 6.22 -15.00
N LEU A 139 -6.35 7.53 -14.80
CA LEU A 139 -5.28 8.06 -13.96
C LEU A 139 -5.44 7.59 -12.52
N PRO A 140 -4.41 7.03 -11.90
CA PRO A 140 -4.43 6.69 -10.49
C PRO A 140 -4.34 7.94 -9.63
N THR A 141 -4.91 7.89 -8.43
CA THR A 141 -4.75 8.94 -7.40
C THR A 141 -3.29 9.13 -7.03
N LEU A 142 -2.59 8.01 -6.86
CA LEU A 142 -1.15 7.88 -6.66
C LEU A 142 -0.67 6.76 -7.58
N ARG A 143 0.62 6.72 -7.89
CA ARG A 143 1.17 5.62 -8.67
C ARG A 143 0.96 4.31 -7.92
N SER A 144 0.03 3.48 -8.41
CA SER A 144 -0.33 2.19 -7.79
C SER A 144 0.89 1.30 -7.57
N SER A 145 1.87 1.35 -8.48
CA SER A 145 3.11 0.58 -8.37
C SER A 145 3.93 0.90 -7.12
N ILE A 146 3.86 2.13 -6.60
CA ILE A 146 4.58 2.51 -5.38
C ILE A 146 3.89 1.89 -4.16
N ILE A 147 2.56 1.94 -4.12
CA ILE A 147 1.79 1.41 -2.98
C ILE A 147 1.70 -0.12 -3.05
N GLU A 148 1.54 -0.68 -4.26
CA GLU A 148 1.34 -2.12 -4.46
C GLU A 148 2.53 -2.96 -3.97
N ALA A 149 3.76 -2.50 -4.19
CA ALA A 149 4.95 -3.14 -3.67
C ALA A 149 4.93 -3.21 -2.13
N PHE A 150 4.42 -2.16 -1.48
CA PHE A 150 4.34 -2.09 -0.02
C PHE A 150 3.07 -2.72 0.57
N LEU A 151 1.98 -2.86 -0.19
CA LEU A 151 0.82 -3.63 0.25
C LEU A 151 1.13 -5.13 0.35
N ALA A 152 2.06 -5.60 -0.47
CA ALA A 152 2.43 -7.01 -0.52
C ALA A 152 3.41 -7.43 0.59
N GLU A 153 4.28 -6.54 1.06
CA GLU A 153 5.48 -6.94 1.78
C GLU A 153 5.47 -6.72 3.31
N PRO A 154 5.16 -5.55 3.87
CA PRO A 154 5.28 -5.37 5.30
C PRO A 154 4.09 -5.93 6.06
N VAL A 155 4.38 -6.65 7.12
CA VAL A 155 3.38 -7.07 8.10
C VAL A 155 3.85 -6.65 9.48
N ILE A 156 2.98 -5.88 10.15
CA ILE A 156 3.12 -5.65 11.58
C ILE A 156 2.27 -6.72 12.27
N VAL A 157 2.88 -7.44 13.17
CA VAL A 157 2.27 -8.50 13.96
C VAL A 157 2.40 -8.11 15.42
N ASP A 158 1.37 -8.35 16.19
CA ASP A 158 1.47 -8.28 17.63
C ASP A 158 2.28 -9.48 18.19
N GLU A 159 2.66 -9.44 19.44
CA GLU A 159 3.45 -10.49 20.07
C GLU A 159 2.70 -11.82 20.11
N ALA A 160 1.38 -11.78 20.30
CA ALA A 160 0.54 -12.96 20.33
C ALA A 160 0.48 -13.65 18.97
N GLY A 161 0.22 -12.90 17.91
CA GLY A 161 0.23 -13.37 16.53
C GLY A 161 1.59 -13.91 16.09
N LEU A 162 2.68 -13.27 16.53
CA LEU A 162 4.04 -13.77 16.24
C LEU A 162 4.30 -15.12 16.93
N ARG A 163 3.85 -15.32 18.17
CA ARG A 163 3.98 -16.59 18.88
C ARG A 163 3.09 -17.68 18.27
N ALA A 164 1.89 -17.29 17.84
CA ALA A 164 0.92 -18.19 17.22
C ALA A 164 1.26 -18.58 15.78
N ALA A 165 2.20 -17.88 15.13
CA ALA A 165 2.56 -18.15 13.75
C ALA A 165 3.30 -19.50 13.60
N PRO A 166 2.86 -20.40 12.69
CA PRO A 166 3.59 -21.61 12.32
C PRO A 166 5.01 -21.28 11.87
N ARG A 167 5.94 -22.21 12.08
CA ARG A 167 7.36 -22.04 11.71
C ARG A 167 7.84 -23.15 10.79
N ILE A 168 8.77 -22.87 9.93
CA ILE A 168 9.47 -23.85 9.11
C ILE A 168 10.44 -24.59 10.03
N VAL A 169 10.32 -25.91 10.09
CA VAL A 169 11.11 -26.78 10.99
C VAL A 169 12.18 -27.57 10.26
N SER A 170 11.99 -27.84 8.96
CA SER A 170 12.94 -28.59 8.16
C SER A 170 12.74 -28.32 6.67
N ALA A 171 13.77 -28.62 5.89
CA ALA A 171 13.70 -28.65 4.43
C ALA A 171 13.91 -30.09 3.93
N LEU A 172 13.55 -30.36 2.68
CA LEU A 172 13.87 -31.61 2.02
C LEU A 172 15.39 -31.75 1.90
N GLU A 173 15.91 -32.96 2.15
CA GLU A 173 17.34 -33.28 2.06
C GLU A 173 18.26 -32.45 2.97
N SER A 174 17.74 -31.96 4.11
CA SER A 174 18.52 -31.16 5.08
C SER A 174 19.18 -29.89 4.48
N ARG A 175 18.56 -29.32 3.43
CA ARG A 175 19.04 -28.06 2.84
C ARG A 175 18.94 -26.93 3.85
N VAL A 176 19.96 -26.10 3.91
CA VAL A 176 20.00 -24.94 4.80
C VAL A 176 19.23 -23.77 4.18
N LEU A 177 19.26 -23.63 2.86
CA LEU A 177 18.66 -22.57 2.09
C LEU A 177 17.55 -23.14 1.20
N ILE A 178 16.38 -22.54 1.29
CA ILE A 178 15.17 -22.98 0.59
C ILE A 178 14.79 -21.88 -0.39
N THR A 179 14.52 -22.24 -1.64
CA THR A 179 14.19 -21.31 -2.71
C THR A 179 12.85 -21.64 -3.36
N LYS A 180 12.45 -20.84 -4.35
CA LYS A 180 11.23 -21.10 -5.12
C LYS A 180 11.25 -22.49 -5.77
N GLY A 181 10.19 -23.25 -5.58
CA GLY A 181 10.03 -24.62 -6.07
C GLY A 181 10.48 -25.71 -5.11
N ASP A 182 11.17 -25.34 -4.04
CA ASP A 182 11.56 -26.30 -3.01
C ASP A 182 10.39 -26.64 -2.09
N ARG A 183 10.48 -27.84 -1.52
CA ARG A 183 9.55 -28.34 -0.48
C ARG A 183 10.16 -28.18 0.90
N ALA A 184 9.35 -27.73 1.85
CA ALA A 184 9.75 -27.59 3.24
C ALA A 184 8.67 -28.16 4.17
N TYR A 185 9.02 -28.28 5.42
CA TYR A 185 8.14 -28.80 6.47
C TYR A 185 7.92 -27.71 7.52
N ALA A 186 6.65 -27.50 7.86
CA ALA A 186 6.25 -26.49 8.82
C ALA A 186 5.46 -27.10 9.97
N ARG A 187 5.48 -26.43 11.12
CA ARG A 187 4.73 -26.83 12.29
C ARG A 187 4.03 -25.66 12.92
N GLY A 188 2.76 -25.84 13.27
CA GLY A 188 2.02 -24.92 14.11
C GLY A 188 2.58 -24.85 15.53
N PRO A 189 2.18 -23.87 16.35
CA PRO A 189 2.47 -23.86 17.77
C PRO A 189 1.76 -25.02 18.49
N ASP A 190 2.23 -25.35 19.70
CA ASP A 190 1.65 -26.44 20.45
C ASP A 190 0.14 -26.21 20.69
N GLY A 191 -0.66 -27.22 20.37
CA GLY A 191 -2.13 -27.17 20.46
C GLY A 191 -2.86 -26.54 19.27
N THR A 192 -2.12 -26.02 18.27
CA THR A 192 -2.71 -25.41 17.06
C THR A 192 -1.99 -25.94 15.83
N PRO A 193 -2.26 -27.19 15.40
CA PRO A 193 -1.61 -27.77 14.23
C PRO A 193 -1.99 -27.01 12.95
N LEU A 194 -1.09 -27.01 11.98
CA LEU A 194 -1.33 -26.44 10.65
C LEU A 194 -2.16 -27.44 9.82
N LEU A 195 -3.45 -27.16 9.67
CA LEU A 195 -4.41 -28.04 8.98
C LEU A 195 -4.84 -27.47 7.63
N ASP A 196 -5.01 -28.34 6.66
CA ASP A 196 -5.62 -28.07 5.36
C ASP A 196 -7.11 -28.38 5.44
N ASP A 197 -7.84 -27.55 6.18
CA ASP A 197 -9.26 -27.69 6.49
C ASP A 197 -10.16 -26.73 5.70
N GLN A 198 -9.56 -25.89 4.86
CA GLN A 198 -10.30 -24.90 4.06
C GLN A 198 -10.50 -25.39 2.62
N PRO A 199 -11.65 -25.09 2.02
CA PRO A 199 -11.94 -25.49 0.63
C PRO A 199 -11.07 -24.81 -0.43
N GLN A 200 -10.35 -23.74 -0.04
CA GLN A 200 -9.43 -23.02 -0.91
C GLN A 200 -7.99 -23.32 -0.54
N GLU A 201 -7.09 -23.29 -1.54
CA GLU A 201 -5.66 -23.44 -1.31
C GLU A 201 -5.14 -22.44 -0.29
N GLN A 202 -4.60 -22.94 0.80
CA GLN A 202 -4.05 -22.06 1.84
C GLN A 202 -2.69 -21.54 1.42
N GLN A 203 -2.62 -20.23 1.19
CA GLN A 203 -1.40 -19.52 0.87
C GLN A 203 -0.90 -18.75 2.08
N PHE A 204 0.41 -18.82 2.29
CA PHE A 204 1.10 -18.18 3.40
C PHE A 204 2.19 -17.25 2.87
N ARG A 205 2.39 -16.15 3.58
CA ARG A 205 3.59 -15.33 3.46
C ARG A 205 4.63 -15.83 4.45
N VAL A 206 5.87 -15.90 4.00
CA VAL A 206 7.01 -16.32 4.83
C VAL A 206 7.73 -15.09 5.34
N PHE A 207 7.99 -15.03 6.63
CA PHE A 207 8.61 -13.90 7.32
C PHE A 207 9.78 -14.31 8.18
N ARG A 208 10.74 -13.38 8.32
CA ARG A 208 11.93 -13.51 9.16
C ARG A 208 12.10 -12.29 10.06
N ASN A 209 12.82 -12.47 11.16
CA ASN A 209 13.31 -11.40 12.02
C ASN A 209 12.26 -10.34 12.34
N ALA A 210 11.34 -10.66 13.24
CA ALA A 210 10.42 -9.66 13.76
C ALA A 210 11.18 -8.63 14.60
N THR A 211 11.33 -7.41 14.07
CA THR A 211 11.98 -6.29 14.77
C THR A 211 10.94 -5.54 15.59
N PRO A 212 11.15 -5.33 16.91
CA PRO A 212 10.21 -4.58 17.73
C PRO A 212 10.17 -3.11 17.28
N LEU A 213 8.98 -2.63 16.94
CA LEU A 213 8.70 -1.22 16.69
C LEU A 213 8.41 -0.54 18.02
N LYS A 214 9.30 0.35 18.44
CA LYS A 214 9.19 1.06 19.72
C LYS A 214 8.75 2.49 19.49
N ASP A 215 7.83 2.94 20.33
CA ASP A 215 7.46 4.36 20.39
C ASP A 215 8.70 5.22 20.72
N PRO A 216 9.04 6.21 19.88
CA PRO A 216 10.23 7.05 20.13
C PRO A 216 10.17 7.86 21.42
N THR A 217 8.97 8.07 21.98
CA THR A 217 8.77 8.88 23.19
C THR A 217 8.72 8.02 24.44
N THR A 218 7.97 6.90 24.41
CA THR A 218 7.74 6.04 25.58
C THR A 218 8.64 4.82 25.63
N SER A 219 9.29 4.47 24.51
CA SER A 219 10.05 3.23 24.32
C SER A 219 9.20 1.96 24.42
N GLU A 220 7.88 2.07 24.49
CA GLU A 220 6.96 0.95 24.51
C GLU A 220 6.98 0.22 23.16
N VAL A 221 6.92 -1.12 23.18
CA VAL A 221 6.79 -1.93 21.97
C VAL A 221 5.35 -1.88 21.47
N LEU A 222 5.15 -1.29 20.30
CA LEU A 222 3.84 -1.12 19.68
C LEU A 222 3.44 -2.33 18.81
N GLY A 223 4.42 -3.07 18.32
CA GLY A 223 4.27 -4.22 17.46
C GLY A 223 5.61 -4.71 16.94
N TYR A 224 5.59 -5.71 16.08
CA TYR A 224 6.79 -6.29 15.48
C TYR A 224 6.70 -6.19 13.95
N GLU A 225 7.68 -5.56 13.34
CA GLU A 225 7.82 -5.52 11.89
C GLU A 225 8.57 -6.76 11.42
N ALA A 226 7.90 -7.60 10.64
CA ALA A 226 8.46 -8.83 10.11
C ALA A 226 8.93 -8.64 8.67
N GLN A 227 10.17 -9.05 8.38
CA GLN A 227 10.76 -8.99 7.05
C GLN A 227 10.13 -10.07 6.17
N TYR A 228 9.51 -9.66 5.07
CA TYR A 228 8.96 -10.58 4.08
C TYR A 228 10.08 -11.23 3.27
N VAL A 229 10.10 -12.58 3.21
CA VAL A 229 11.11 -13.34 2.47
C VAL A 229 10.52 -14.17 1.33
N GLY A 230 9.22 -14.47 1.33
CA GLY A 230 8.61 -15.24 0.24
C GLY A 230 7.18 -15.69 0.52
N LYS A 231 6.70 -16.63 -0.30
CA LYS A 231 5.37 -17.24 -0.19
C LYS A 231 5.48 -18.76 -0.22
N ALA A 232 4.58 -19.40 0.51
CA ALA A 232 4.43 -20.84 0.55
C ALA A 232 2.96 -21.22 0.41
N LYS A 233 2.71 -22.44 -0.09
CA LYS A 233 1.40 -23.06 -0.19
C LYS A 233 1.38 -24.31 0.67
N LEU A 234 0.31 -24.49 1.44
CA LEU A 234 0.09 -25.74 2.17
C LEU A 234 -0.28 -26.86 1.20
N VAL A 235 0.39 -28.01 1.34
CA VAL A 235 0.17 -29.21 0.50
C VAL A 235 -0.42 -30.35 1.30
N ARG A 236 -0.01 -30.46 2.57
CA ARG A 236 -0.48 -31.52 3.48
C ARG A 236 -0.49 -31.02 4.92
N SER A 237 -1.54 -31.35 5.63
CA SER A 237 -1.73 -31.05 7.05
C SER A 237 -0.64 -31.63 7.95
N GLU A 238 -0.44 -31.00 9.09
CA GLU A 238 0.26 -31.56 10.23
C GLU A 238 -0.54 -32.74 10.83
N GLY A 239 0.14 -33.74 11.34
CA GLY A 239 -0.51 -34.92 11.90
C GLY A 239 0.40 -35.72 12.82
N THR A 240 -0.01 -36.94 13.10
CA THR A 240 0.78 -37.92 13.88
C THR A 240 0.81 -39.25 13.15
N THR A 241 1.90 -39.99 13.35
CA THR A 241 2.06 -41.35 12.84
C THR A 241 2.65 -42.26 13.92
N GLU A 242 2.34 -43.53 13.87
CA GLU A 242 2.97 -44.53 14.73
C GLU A 242 4.37 -44.87 14.19
N VAL A 243 5.35 -44.80 15.05
CA VAL A 243 6.76 -45.14 14.72
C VAL A 243 7.25 -46.20 15.68
N GLU A 244 7.90 -47.25 15.17
CA GLU A 244 8.56 -48.27 15.94
C GLU A 244 9.96 -47.77 16.38
N ASN A 245 10.18 -47.77 17.68
CA ASN A 245 11.45 -47.38 18.28
C ASN A 245 12.49 -48.51 18.14
N ARG A 246 13.75 -48.20 18.37
CA ARG A 246 14.85 -49.19 18.30
C ARG A 246 14.71 -50.33 19.30
N ASP A 247 13.93 -50.17 20.35
CA ASP A 247 13.63 -51.17 21.38
C ASP A 247 12.39 -52.00 21.07
N GLY A 248 11.77 -51.83 19.88
CA GLY A 248 10.55 -52.50 19.49
C GLY A 248 9.25 -51.92 20.09
N SER A 249 9.35 -50.84 20.88
CA SER A 249 8.17 -50.14 21.39
C SER A 249 7.60 -49.23 20.29
N LYS A 250 6.27 -49.03 20.33
CA LYS A 250 5.59 -48.10 19.41
C LYS A 250 5.32 -46.78 20.11
N SER A 251 5.64 -45.68 19.43
CA SER A 251 5.35 -44.34 19.91
C SER A 251 4.69 -43.49 18.80
N MET A 252 3.90 -42.53 19.21
CA MET A 252 3.31 -41.56 18.28
C MET A 252 4.33 -40.44 17.97
N ALA A 253 4.73 -40.31 16.72
CA ALA A 253 5.60 -39.23 16.24
C ALA A 253 4.80 -38.15 15.55
N LEU A 254 5.17 -36.92 15.76
CA LEU A 254 4.61 -35.75 15.02
C LEU A 254 5.09 -35.76 13.59
N VAL A 255 4.17 -35.56 12.64
CA VAL A 255 4.44 -35.39 11.22
C VAL A 255 4.17 -33.94 10.88
N PRO A 256 5.19 -33.13 10.56
CA PRO A 256 4.97 -31.72 10.24
C PRO A 256 4.16 -31.56 8.95
N ALA A 257 3.49 -30.44 8.82
CA ALA A 257 2.82 -30.05 7.59
C ALA A 257 3.82 -29.91 6.44
N THR A 258 3.39 -30.23 5.23
CA THR A 258 4.20 -30.07 4.01
C THR A 258 3.79 -28.80 3.30
N ILE A 259 4.76 -27.97 2.97
CA ILE A 259 4.57 -26.71 2.22
C ILE A 259 5.48 -26.67 0.99
N ASP A 260 4.99 -26.12 -0.09
CA ASP A 260 5.78 -25.83 -1.29
C ASP A 260 6.03 -24.31 -1.40
N ILE A 261 7.28 -23.92 -1.65
CA ILE A 261 7.65 -22.52 -1.79
C ILE A 261 7.28 -22.01 -3.18
N THR A 262 6.30 -21.12 -3.25
CA THR A 262 5.77 -20.58 -4.51
C THR A 262 6.52 -19.34 -5.00
N SER A 263 7.10 -18.57 -4.06
CA SER A 263 7.93 -17.40 -4.37
C SER A 263 8.97 -17.20 -3.26
N ALA A 264 10.18 -16.80 -3.63
CA ALA A 264 11.24 -16.41 -2.70
C ALA A 264 11.82 -15.08 -3.19
N LYS A 265 11.79 -14.06 -2.33
CA LYS A 265 12.46 -12.77 -2.53
C LYS A 265 13.89 -12.84 -1.99
N GLU A 266 14.01 -13.53 -0.89
CA GLU A 266 15.25 -13.87 -0.24
C GLU A 266 15.28 -15.37 0.06
N GLU A 267 16.43 -15.92 0.41
CA GLU A 267 16.56 -17.32 0.81
C GLU A 267 15.74 -17.59 2.08
N ILE A 268 14.85 -18.56 2.00
CA ILE A 268 14.02 -19.00 3.13
C ILE A 268 14.85 -19.99 3.98
N ARG A 269 14.66 -19.98 5.30
CA ARG A 269 15.42 -20.78 6.26
C ARG A 269 14.53 -21.45 7.28
N VAL A 270 15.05 -22.48 7.90
CA VAL A 270 14.45 -23.08 9.11
C VAL A 270 14.35 -22.00 10.20
N GLY A 271 13.20 -21.93 10.85
CA GLY A 271 12.86 -20.89 11.81
C GLY A 271 12.03 -19.73 11.25
N ASP A 272 11.98 -19.56 9.92
CA ASP A 272 11.09 -18.57 9.31
C ASP A 272 9.63 -18.92 9.62
N ARG A 273 8.78 -17.90 9.75
CA ARG A 273 7.39 -18.02 10.19
C ARG A 273 6.43 -17.83 9.04
N LEU A 274 5.25 -18.45 9.17
CA LEU A 274 4.18 -18.42 8.20
C LEU A 274 3.04 -17.57 8.73
N LEU A 275 2.55 -16.64 7.93
CA LEU A 275 1.33 -15.89 8.21
C LEU A 275 0.38 -16.04 7.02
N PRO A 276 -0.94 -16.22 7.26
CA PRO A 276 -1.90 -16.30 6.17
C PRO A 276 -1.78 -15.14 5.21
N GLU A 277 -1.85 -15.40 3.89
CA GLU A 277 -1.91 -14.32 2.91
C GLU A 277 -3.28 -13.64 3.01
N PRO A 278 -3.35 -12.33 3.32
CA PRO A 278 -4.62 -11.64 3.36
C PRO A 278 -5.22 -11.58 1.95
N PRO A 279 -6.56 -11.57 1.83
CA PRO A 279 -7.21 -11.42 0.55
C PRO A 279 -6.74 -10.12 -0.12
N ARG A 280 -6.48 -10.19 -1.43
CA ARG A 280 -6.08 -9.01 -2.21
C ARG A 280 -7.22 -8.00 -2.17
N GLN A 281 -7.01 -6.89 -1.50
CA GLN A 281 -7.90 -5.75 -1.53
C GLN A 281 -7.26 -4.68 -2.42
N ILE A 282 -7.88 -4.43 -3.55
CA ILE A 282 -7.52 -3.29 -4.38
C ILE A 282 -8.25 -2.09 -3.76
N GLN A 283 -7.51 -1.26 -3.05
CA GLN A 283 -8.06 -0.08 -2.39
C GLN A 283 -7.69 1.17 -3.17
N THR A 284 -8.68 2.00 -3.42
CA THR A 284 -8.47 3.36 -3.90
C THR A 284 -8.52 4.28 -2.70
N TYR A 285 -7.46 5.04 -2.48
CA TYR A 285 -7.35 5.92 -1.32
C TYR A 285 -7.89 7.30 -1.67
N THR A 286 -8.86 7.78 -0.90
CA THR A 286 -9.34 9.16 -0.97
C THR A 286 -8.62 9.97 0.11
N PRO A 287 -7.70 10.89 -0.23
CA PRO A 287 -7.03 11.73 0.75
C PRO A 287 -8.01 12.60 1.52
N ARG A 288 -7.84 12.63 2.83
CA ARG A 288 -8.67 13.44 3.73
C ARG A 288 -7.91 13.81 5.00
N PRO A 289 -8.25 14.93 5.66
CA PRO A 289 -7.70 15.21 6.98
C PRO A 289 -8.27 14.25 8.01
N PRO A 290 -7.60 14.03 9.14
CA PRO A 290 -8.20 13.36 10.28
C PRO A 290 -9.36 14.18 10.86
N GLU A 291 -10.35 13.52 11.46
CA GLU A 291 -11.49 14.20 12.09
C GLU A 291 -11.08 14.99 13.33
N GLY A 292 -10.07 14.50 14.06
CA GLY A 292 -9.56 15.10 15.28
C GLY A 292 -8.15 15.66 15.16
N LYS A 293 -7.64 16.21 16.25
CA LYS A 293 -6.23 16.59 16.37
C LYS A 293 -5.39 15.33 16.54
N VAL A 294 -4.46 15.12 15.63
CA VAL A 294 -3.47 14.04 15.71
C VAL A 294 -2.14 14.61 16.15
N ASP A 295 -1.50 13.93 17.10
CA ASP A 295 -0.13 14.16 17.54
C ASP A 295 0.55 12.79 17.57
N GLY A 296 1.30 12.48 16.55
CA GLY A 296 1.99 11.20 16.37
C GLY A 296 3.47 11.40 16.10
N ARG A 297 4.18 10.27 15.98
CA ARG A 297 5.59 10.24 15.60
C ARG A 297 5.90 9.13 14.63
N ILE A 298 6.95 9.31 13.85
CA ILE A 298 7.50 8.29 12.99
C ILE A 298 8.29 7.31 13.84
N VAL A 299 7.93 6.03 13.74
CA VAL A 299 8.49 4.91 14.53
C VAL A 299 9.62 4.22 13.79
N SER A 300 9.43 3.96 12.50
CA SER A 300 10.45 3.32 11.65
C SER A 300 10.34 3.81 10.21
N VAL A 301 11.44 3.65 9.47
CA VAL A 301 11.48 3.76 8.01
C VAL A 301 11.53 2.35 7.46
N TYR A 302 10.56 1.98 6.63
CA TYR A 302 10.50 0.64 6.05
C TYR A 302 11.64 0.41 5.06
N GLY A 303 12.31 -0.74 5.18
CA GLY A 303 13.41 -1.16 4.31
C GLY A 303 14.78 -1.04 4.95
N ASN A 304 15.84 -1.43 4.22
CA ASN A 304 17.18 -1.52 4.75
C ASN A 304 17.76 -0.15 5.12
N ALA A 305 17.90 0.09 6.40
CA ALA A 305 18.87 0.95 7.08
C ALA A 305 19.14 2.34 6.47
N VAL A 306 18.11 3.06 6.04
CA VAL A 306 18.27 4.46 5.68
C VAL A 306 17.93 5.30 6.92
N VAL A 307 18.88 6.12 7.37
CA VAL A 307 18.67 7.03 8.52
C VAL A 307 17.57 8.05 8.22
N ASN A 308 17.39 8.40 6.95
CA ASN A 308 16.41 9.37 6.49
C ASN A 308 15.52 8.74 5.41
N ALA A 309 14.22 8.92 5.56
CA ALA A 309 13.27 8.56 4.51
C ALA A 309 13.12 9.68 3.49
N ALA A 310 13.02 9.30 2.22
CA ALA A 310 12.79 10.18 1.08
C ALA A 310 11.31 10.18 0.65
N GLN A 311 10.98 11.02 -0.33
CA GLN A 311 9.67 11.00 -0.97
C GLN A 311 9.37 9.62 -1.58
N ASN A 312 8.12 9.17 -1.52
CA ASN A 312 7.64 7.87 -1.97
C ASN A 312 8.20 6.67 -1.16
N GLN A 313 8.78 6.89 0.00
CA GLN A 313 9.11 5.82 0.94
C GLN A 313 8.01 5.63 1.98
N VAL A 314 7.99 4.44 2.57
CA VAL A 314 7.02 4.04 3.59
C VAL A 314 7.64 4.19 4.97
N VAL A 315 6.85 4.71 5.89
CA VAL A 315 7.18 4.85 7.31
C VAL A 315 6.09 4.23 8.16
N ALA A 316 6.47 3.72 9.33
CA ALA A 316 5.53 3.35 10.37
C ALA A 316 5.33 4.52 11.33
N ILE A 317 4.09 4.73 11.78
CA ILE A 317 3.70 5.80 12.70
C ILE A 317 3.05 5.22 13.95
N ASN A 318 3.23 5.85 15.12
CA ASN A 318 2.68 5.41 16.41
C ASN A 318 1.20 5.79 16.60
N ARG A 319 0.42 5.76 15.53
CA ARG A 319 -1.03 5.95 15.54
C ARG A 319 -1.68 4.87 14.70
N GLY A 320 -2.69 4.22 15.28
CA GLY A 320 -3.40 3.11 14.66
C GLY A 320 -4.91 3.30 14.65
N THR A 321 -5.65 2.23 14.41
CA THR A 321 -7.12 2.26 14.43
C THR A 321 -7.67 2.65 15.80
N ALA A 322 -6.98 2.31 16.89
CA ALA A 322 -7.32 2.76 18.25
C ALA A 322 -7.28 4.28 18.41
N ASP A 323 -6.47 4.98 17.58
CA ASP A 323 -6.36 6.44 17.55
C ASP A 323 -7.23 7.08 16.45
N GLY A 324 -8.13 6.32 15.82
CA GLY A 324 -8.98 6.79 14.73
C GLY A 324 -8.26 6.93 13.39
N MET A 325 -7.14 6.22 13.19
CA MET A 325 -6.45 6.22 11.90
C MET A 325 -7.16 5.30 10.92
N GLU A 326 -7.33 5.80 9.70
CA GLU A 326 -7.93 5.09 8.58
C GLU A 326 -7.11 5.30 7.30
N PRO A 327 -7.17 4.36 6.35
CA PRO A 327 -6.55 4.54 5.05
C PRO A 327 -7.08 5.80 4.34
N GLY A 328 -6.18 6.61 3.78
CA GLY A 328 -6.48 7.90 3.16
C GLY A 328 -6.23 9.12 4.05
N ILE A 329 -6.07 8.96 5.36
CA ILE A 329 -5.76 10.09 6.25
C ILE A 329 -4.39 10.67 5.90
N VAL A 330 -4.36 12.01 5.72
CA VAL A 330 -3.15 12.78 5.43
C VAL A 330 -2.70 13.49 6.71
N LEU A 331 -1.40 13.38 7.03
CA LEU A 331 -0.78 14.08 8.16
C LEU A 331 0.37 14.95 7.68
N ALA A 332 0.61 16.05 8.38
CA ALA A 332 1.76 16.90 8.16
C ALA A 332 2.95 16.37 8.98
N ILE A 333 4.12 16.32 8.35
CA ILE A 333 5.40 15.97 8.97
C ILE A 333 6.04 17.27 9.45
N LEU A 334 6.41 17.30 10.72
CA LEU A 334 7.18 18.38 11.32
C LEU A 334 8.59 17.89 11.62
N LYS A 335 9.57 18.65 11.18
CA LYS A 335 10.96 18.46 11.58
C LYS A 335 11.12 19.05 12.98
N ASP A 336 11.59 18.24 13.91
CA ASP A 336 11.86 18.68 15.27
C ASP A 336 12.96 19.74 15.28
N GLY A 337 12.66 20.92 15.80
CA GLY A 337 13.60 22.03 15.85
C GLY A 337 14.85 21.65 16.66
N ALA A 338 16.03 22.00 16.19
CA ALA A 338 17.26 21.74 16.90
C ALA A 338 17.38 22.55 18.20
N SER A 339 18.01 21.97 19.22
CA SER A 339 18.46 22.74 20.38
C SER A 339 19.80 23.39 20.06
N VAL A 340 19.85 24.71 20.11
CA VAL A 340 21.04 25.52 19.80
C VAL A 340 21.43 26.41 21.01
N VAL A 341 22.71 26.67 21.11
CA VAL A 341 23.20 27.61 22.14
C VAL A 341 23.30 28.99 21.48
N ASP A 342 22.68 29.99 22.11
CA ASP A 342 22.88 31.39 21.68
C ASP A 342 24.31 31.82 22.00
N ARG A 343 25.10 31.97 20.95
CA ARG A 343 26.50 32.41 21.04
C ARG A 343 26.62 33.92 21.04
N SER A 344 25.53 34.64 20.81
CA SER A 344 25.49 36.11 20.79
C SER A 344 25.21 36.70 22.17
N ASP A 345 24.73 35.87 23.12
CA ASP A 345 24.50 36.23 24.52
C ASP A 345 25.64 35.70 25.39
N ASP A 346 26.16 36.53 26.31
CA ASP A 346 27.25 36.15 27.22
C ASP A 346 26.86 34.99 28.16
N SER A 347 25.57 34.88 28.51
CA SER A 347 25.03 33.79 29.33
C SER A 347 24.89 32.47 28.54
N ARG A 348 25.02 32.48 27.20
CA ARG A 348 24.93 31.35 26.30
C ARG A 348 23.74 30.42 26.55
N PRO A 349 22.49 30.96 26.59
CA PRO A 349 21.33 30.16 26.91
C PRO A 349 21.08 29.10 25.81
N MET A 350 20.59 27.93 26.26
CA MET A 350 20.13 26.88 25.34
C MET A 350 18.74 27.29 24.83
N MET A 351 18.60 27.35 23.51
CA MET A 351 17.33 27.66 22.85
C MET A 351 16.85 26.46 22.06
N LYS A 352 15.56 26.20 22.09
CA LYS A 352 14.87 25.22 21.22
C LYS A 352 14.30 25.98 20.02
N LEU A 353 14.76 25.65 18.81
CA LEU A 353 14.17 26.19 17.59
C LEU A 353 12.75 25.66 17.40
N PRO A 354 11.85 26.41 16.76
CA PRO A 354 10.50 25.93 16.48
C PRO A 354 10.53 24.75 15.53
N ASP A 355 9.50 23.89 15.64
CA ASP A 355 9.29 22.80 14.69
C ASP A 355 8.85 23.38 13.37
N GLU A 356 9.48 22.93 12.26
CA GLU A 356 9.20 23.40 10.93
C GLU A 356 8.45 22.33 10.13
N ARG A 357 7.53 22.78 9.27
CA ARG A 357 6.81 21.87 8.37
C ARG A 357 7.79 21.30 7.33
N ASN A 358 7.93 19.97 7.32
CA ASN A 358 8.80 19.25 6.40
C ASN A 358 8.06 18.63 5.21
N GLY A 359 6.79 18.26 5.38
CA GLY A 359 6.06 17.63 4.29
C GLY A 359 4.71 17.05 4.66
N LEU A 360 4.26 16.10 3.86
CA LEU A 360 2.99 15.38 4.00
C LEU A 360 3.22 13.88 3.82
N LEU A 361 2.47 13.09 4.57
CA LEU A 361 2.33 11.66 4.36
C LEU A 361 0.86 11.26 4.33
N MET A 362 0.55 10.10 3.75
CA MET A 362 -0.80 9.53 3.73
C MET A 362 -0.77 8.11 4.28
N VAL A 363 -1.67 7.85 5.23
CA VAL A 363 -1.89 6.51 5.78
C VAL A 363 -2.53 5.63 4.70
N PHE A 364 -1.97 4.44 4.46
CA PHE A 364 -2.52 3.49 3.49
C PHE A 364 -2.84 2.12 4.10
N ARG A 365 -2.29 1.81 5.28
CA ARG A 365 -2.58 0.56 6.00
C ARG A 365 -2.54 0.80 7.49
N THR A 366 -3.58 0.35 8.20
CA THR A 366 -3.74 0.55 9.63
C THR A 366 -3.72 -0.78 10.37
N PHE A 367 -3.14 -0.75 11.57
CA PHE A 367 -3.17 -1.78 12.58
C PHE A 367 -3.70 -1.17 13.86
N GLU A 368 -3.84 -1.93 14.93
CA GLU A 368 -4.43 -1.44 16.16
C GLU A 368 -3.72 -0.20 16.73
N ARG A 369 -2.40 -0.23 16.83
CA ARG A 369 -1.57 0.82 17.48
C ARG A 369 -0.57 1.51 16.54
N ILE A 370 -0.44 1.03 15.32
CA ILE A 370 0.52 1.49 14.32
C ILE A 370 -0.20 1.64 12.99
N SER A 371 0.30 2.52 12.13
CA SER A 371 -0.09 2.54 10.72
C SER A 371 1.13 2.68 9.83
N TYR A 372 1.02 2.16 8.61
CA TYR A 372 1.96 2.48 7.55
C TYR A 372 1.45 3.68 6.75
N ALA A 373 2.36 4.58 6.47
CA ALA A 373 2.09 5.77 5.70
C ALA A 373 3.14 5.96 4.60
N LEU A 374 2.69 6.45 3.45
CA LEU A 374 3.52 6.81 2.32
C LEU A 374 3.86 8.30 2.40
N ILE A 375 5.13 8.64 2.31
CA ILE A 375 5.59 10.02 2.22
C ILE A 375 5.25 10.56 0.83
N LEU A 376 4.39 11.59 0.76
CA LEU A 376 3.92 12.17 -0.49
C LEU A 376 4.79 13.34 -0.93
N GLU A 377 5.20 14.18 0.01
CA GLU A 377 5.91 15.41 -0.23
C GLU A 377 6.83 15.69 0.95
N ILE A 378 8.07 16.07 0.68
CA ILE A 378 9.04 16.50 1.70
C ILE A 378 9.96 17.59 1.16
N THR A 379 10.45 18.42 2.06
CA THR A 379 11.51 19.41 1.79
C THR A 379 12.87 18.84 2.17
N ASP A 380 12.96 18.06 3.25
CA ASP A 380 14.19 17.47 3.77
C ASP A 380 13.93 16.04 4.25
N GLY A 381 14.99 15.22 4.38
CA GLY A 381 14.90 13.82 4.80
C GLY A 381 14.15 13.64 6.13
N VAL A 382 13.24 12.69 6.14
CA VAL A 382 12.37 12.36 7.29
C VAL A 382 13.05 11.31 8.17
N ARG A 383 12.97 11.48 9.50
CA ARG A 383 13.65 10.64 10.49
C ARG A 383 12.67 9.97 11.44
N VAL A 384 13.13 8.89 12.05
CA VAL A 384 12.47 8.31 13.23
C VAL A 384 12.44 9.36 14.34
N GLY A 385 11.25 9.54 14.95
CA GLY A 385 10.99 10.55 15.95
C GLY A 385 10.39 11.86 15.43
N ASP A 386 10.44 12.14 14.11
CA ASP A 386 9.78 13.32 13.55
C ASP A 386 8.29 13.31 13.90
N ARG A 387 7.78 14.51 14.20
CA ARG A 387 6.42 14.70 14.71
C ARG A 387 5.41 14.75 13.56
N LEU A 388 4.25 14.20 13.83
CA LEU A 388 3.12 14.14 12.90
C LEU A 388 1.92 14.86 13.51
N ILE A 389 1.34 15.76 12.73
CA ILE A 389 0.16 16.52 13.17
C ILE A 389 -0.93 16.51 12.10
N SER A 390 -2.15 16.85 12.52
CA SER A 390 -3.23 17.15 11.56
C SER A 390 -2.78 18.29 10.65
N PRO A 391 -2.94 18.18 9.31
CA PRO A 391 -2.63 19.29 8.41
C PRO A 391 -3.53 20.47 8.77
N ARG A 392 -2.94 21.66 8.96
CA ARG A 392 -3.72 22.86 9.28
C ARG A 392 -4.72 23.15 8.16
N HIS A 393 -5.94 23.43 8.56
CA HIS A 393 -7.01 23.88 7.66
C HIS A 393 -6.67 25.21 7.02
#